data_463617c7ac1c51806a9d85eb3bdb1b09
#
_entry.id   463617c7ac1c51806a9d85eb3bdb1b09
#
_cell.length_a   1.000
_cell.length_b   1.000
_cell.length_c   1.000
_cell.angle_alpha   90.00
_cell.angle_beta   90.00
_cell.angle_gamma   90.00
#
_symmetry.space_group_name_H-M   'P 1'
#
loop_
_entity.id
_entity.type
_entity.pdbx_description
1 polymer ?
#
loop_
_entity_poly.entity_id
_entity_poly.type
_entity_poly.pdbx_seq_one_letter_code
_entity_poly.pdbx_strand_id
1 'polypeptide(L)'
;LVSFMTYLTGQVLPIKEICAMAHRKGIEVIVDGAHAFAHLPFKISELGCDYFACSLHKWLCAPLGNGLLYVKKGKVGKIWPLFGDTDFAEDDIKKLEHFGTQPCSNQLSIAAAIRFHESIGSELKASRLNYLKHYWVGKVKSLPKIKINTPLGEGQSYAICNLGVEGMSPNELVDTLYSKYKIFTVAIDNDDIQGARIAPHLYTTIKELDKLVDALTKIVSK
;
A
#
# COMPACT_ATOMS: atom_id res chain seq x y z
N LEU A 1 14.94 -7.53 -1.43
CA LEU A 1 13.61 -6.98 -1.62
C LEU A 1 13.04 -6.57 -0.28
N VAL A 2 12.42 -5.37 -0.21
CA VAL A 2 11.76 -4.87 1.00
C VAL A 2 10.48 -4.12 0.63
N SER A 3 9.38 -4.36 1.34
CA SER A 3 8.16 -3.58 1.19
C SER A 3 8.30 -2.25 1.93
N PHE A 4 7.91 -1.14 1.30
CA PHE A 4 7.90 0.17 1.97
C PHE A 4 6.76 0.27 3.00
N MET A 5 5.59 -0.24 2.62
CA MET A 5 4.45 -0.39 3.53
C MET A 5 3.92 -1.81 3.41
N THR A 6 3.81 -2.51 4.54
CA THR A 6 3.35 -3.91 4.54
C THR A 6 1.85 -3.98 4.24
N TYR A 7 1.44 -4.95 3.44
CA TYR A 7 0.02 -5.17 3.16
C TYR A 7 -0.73 -5.82 4.32
N LEU A 8 -0.01 -6.45 5.24
CA LEU A 8 -0.58 -7.17 6.40
C LEU A 8 -1.13 -6.20 7.44
N THR A 9 -0.30 -5.26 7.86
CA THR A 9 -0.58 -4.35 8.98
C THR A 9 -0.61 -2.88 8.57
N GLY A 10 -0.14 -2.53 7.37
CA GLY A 10 0.06 -1.14 6.98
C GLY A 10 1.28 -0.47 7.64
N GLN A 11 2.17 -1.26 8.25
CA GLN A 11 3.40 -0.73 8.83
C GLN A 11 4.31 -0.14 7.77
N VAL A 12 4.78 1.07 7.99
CA VAL A 12 5.77 1.76 7.17
C VAL A 12 7.16 1.38 7.66
N LEU A 13 8.01 0.91 6.75
CA LEU A 13 9.39 0.53 7.07
C LEU A 13 10.36 1.69 6.78
N PRO A 14 11.46 1.83 7.52
CA PRO A 14 12.46 2.89 7.37
C PRO A 14 13.36 2.61 6.17
N ILE A 15 12.86 2.81 4.94
CA ILE A 15 13.53 2.41 3.70
C ILE A 15 14.89 3.08 3.54
N LYS A 16 15.02 4.37 3.88
CA LYS A 16 16.26 5.10 3.75
C LYS A 16 17.40 4.48 4.59
N GLU A 17 17.08 4.13 5.82
CA GLU A 17 18.00 3.49 6.76
C GLU A 17 18.35 2.06 6.30
N ILE A 18 17.36 1.32 5.81
CA ILE A 18 17.55 -0.03 5.27
C ILE A 18 18.47 0.02 4.04
N CYS A 19 18.23 0.94 3.10
CA CYS A 19 19.10 1.11 1.93
C CYS A 19 20.52 1.47 2.33
N ALA A 20 20.69 2.42 3.24
CA ALA A 20 22.01 2.81 3.73
C ALA A 20 22.76 1.64 4.42
N MET A 21 22.04 0.82 5.19
CA MET A 21 22.62 -0.37 5.83
C MET A 21 23.02 -1.43 4.80
N ALA A 22 22.17 -1.71 3.83
CA ALA A 22 22.42 -2.69 2.77
C ALA A 22 23.62 -2.29 1.90
N HIS A 23 23.68 -1.02 1.51
CA HIS A 23 24.77 -0.50 0.69
C HIS A 23 26.13 -0.56 1.39
N ARG A 24 26.19 -0.37 2.72
CA ARG A 24 27.44 -0.57 3.48
C ARG A 24 27.97 -2.02 3.38
N LYS A 25 27.10 -2.96 3.04
CA LYS A 25 27.42 -4.38 2.82
C LYS A 25 27.51 -4.76 1.34
N GLY A 26 27.47 -3.79 0.42
CA GLY A 26 27.50 -4.05 -1.01
C GLY A 26 26.21 -4.68 -1.57
N ILE A 27 25.09 -4.62 -0.83
CA ILE A 27 23.81 -5.25 -1.21
C ILE A 27 22.92 -4.20 -1.87
N GLU A 28 22.41 -4.50 -3.07
CA GLU A 28 21.42 -3.69 -3.77
C GLU A 28 20.02 -3.88 -3.18
N VAL A 29 19.19 -2.82 -3.21
CA VAL A 29 17.85 -2.83 -2.61
C VAL A 29 16.78 -2.61 -3.66
N ILE A 30 15.83 -3.54 -3.72
CA ILE A 30 14.56 -3.41 -4.45
C ILE A 30 13.48 -3.05 -3.45
N VAL A 31 12.76 -1.96 -3.68
CA VAL A 31 11.63 -1.53 -2.84
C VAL A 31 10.30 -1.83 -3.52
N ASP A 32 9.46 -2.60 -2.85
CA ASP A 32 8.04 -2.72 -3.20
C ASP A 32 7.28 -1.54 -2.60
N GLY A 33 6.92 -0.59 -3.47
CA GLY A 33 6.16 0.60 -3.12
C GLY A 33 4.65 0.48 -3.34
N ALA A 34 4.12 -0.72 -3.60
CA ALA A 34 2.73 -0.92 -4.03
C ALA A 34 1.69 -0.31 -3.08
N HIS A 35 1.95 -0.27 -1.78
CA HIS A 35 1.07 0.37 -0.79
C HIS A 35 1.54 1.74 -0.32
N ALA A 36 2.76 2.15 -0.65
CA ALA A 36 3.31 3.44 -0.25
C ALA A 36 3.12 4.54 -1.32
N PHE A 37 3.24 4.17 -2.61
CA PHE A 37 3.15 5.12 -3.71
C PHE A 37 1.78 5.80 -3.76
N ALA A 38 1.79 7.13 -3.85
CA ALA A 38 0.61 7.99 -3.79
C ALA A 38 -0.28 7.83 -2.52
N HIS A 39 0.23 7.15 -1.49
CA HIS A 39 -0.35 7.01 -0.16
C HIS A 39 0.43 7.86 0.85
N LEU A 40 1.76 7.82 0.75
CA LEU A 40 2.70 8.57 1.57
C LEU A 40 3.37 9.67 0.75
N PRO A 41 3.74 10.81 1.37
CA PRO A 41 4.61 11.79 0.74
C PRO A 41 6.07 11.33 0.82
N PHE A 42 6.70 11.11 -0.33
CA PHE A 42 8.14 10.82 -0.43
C PHE A 42 8.64 11.06 -1.85
N LYS A 43 9.94 11.16 -2.02
CA LYS A 43 10.61 11.16 -3.32
C LYS A 43 11.48 9.92 -3.44
N ILE A 44 11.34 9.18 -4.55
CA ILE A 44 12.12 7.95 -4.79
C ILE A 44 13.63 8.24 -4.73
N SER A 45 14.08 9.40 -5.23
CA SER A 45 15.48 9.82 -5.18
C SER A 45 16.05 9.97 -3.77
N GLU A 46 15.20 10.19 -2.77
CA GLU A 46 15.60 10.38 -1.37
C GLU A 46 15.64 9.06 -0.58
N LEU A 47 15.04 7.99 -1.11
CA LEU A 47 15.02 6.66 -0.47
C LEU A 47 16.37 5.95 -0.53
N GLY A 48 17.18 6.28 -1.55
CA GLY A 48 18.47 5.64 -1.77
C GLY A 48 18.40 4.23 -2.36
N CYS A 49 17.23 3.72 -2.73
CA CYS A 49 17.07 2.40 -3.34
C CYS A 49 17.69 2.32 -4.76
N ASP A 50 18.02 1.11 -5.17
CA ASP A 50 18.53 0.85 -6.53
C ASP A 50 17.38 0.62 -7.52
N TYR A 51 16.30 0.03 -7.02
CA TYR A 51 15.09 -0.28 -7.79
C TYR A 51 13.85 0.02 -6.94
N PHE A 52 12.78 0.47 -7.60
CA PHE A 52 11.49 0.69 -6.95
C PHE A 52 10.37 0.26 -7.90
N ALA A 53 9.45 -0.54 -7.42
CA ALA A 53 8.30 -0.96 -8.20
C ALA A 53 6.99 -0.68 -7.45
N CYS A 54 5.94 -0.29 -8.18
CA CYS A 54 4.62 -0.11 -7.59
C CYS A 54 3.49 -0.34 -8.58
N SER A 55 2.32 -0.66 -8.04
CA SER A 55 1.05 -0.68 -8.76
C SER A 55 0.43 0.72 -8.75
N LEU A 56 -0.01 1.22 -9.89
CA LEU A 56 -0.62 2.55 -9.97
C LEU A 56 -2.14 2.55 -9.73
N HIS A 57 -2.78 1.37 -9.79
CA HIS A 57 -4.22 1.21 -9.60
C HIS A 57 -4.69 1.21 -8.13
N LYS A 58 -3.77 1.26 -7.16
CA LYS A 58 -4.11 1.31 -5.73
C LYS A 58 -4.35 2.76 -5.30
N TRP A 59 -3.37 3.38 -4.69
CA TRP A 59 -3.52 4.71 -4.07
C TRP A 59 -3.44 5.86 -5.07
N LEU A 60 -2.83 5.69 -6.25
CA LEU A 60 -2.88 6.69 -7.32
C LEU A 60 -4.24 6.72 -8.03
N CYS A 61 -5.05 5.65 -7.94
CA CYS A 61 -6.34 5.51 -8.62
C CYS A 61 -6.26 5.43 -10.15
N ALA A 62 -5.14 4.98 -10.71
CA ALA A 62 -5.05 4.65 -12.13
C ALA A 62 -5.85 3.36 -12.45
N PRO A 63 -6.22 3.10 -13.71
CA PRO A 63 -6.86 1.85 -14.09
C PRO A 63 -6.02 0.62 -13.76
N LEU A 64 -6.67 -0.52 -13.59
CA LEU A 64 -6.02 -1.82 -13.35
C LEU A 64 -5.03 -2.15 -14.47
N GLY A 65 -3.95 -2.86 -14.12
CA GLY A 65 -2.92 -3.29 -15.05
C GLY A 65 -1.78 -2.28 -15.24
N ASN A 66 -1.85 -1.10 -14.64
CA ASN A 66 -0.78 -0.11 -14.67
C ASN A 66 0.19 -0.28 -13.50
N GLY A 67 1.48 -0.16 -13.78
CA GLY A 67 2.55 -0.17 -12.82
C GLY A 67 3.68 0.79 -13.21
N LEU A 68 4.64 0.95 -12.30
CA LEU A 68 5.85 1.73 -12.51
C LEU A 68 7.05 0.93 -11.99
N LEU A 69 8.10 0.90 -12.79
CA LEU A 69 9.42 0.43 -12.39
C LEU A 69 10.42 1.60 -12.49
N TYR A 70 11.01 1.95 -11.38
CA TYR A 70 12.17 2.84 -11.32
C TYR A 70 13.45 2.01 -11.21
N VAL A 71 14.43 2.35 -12.02
CA VAL A 71 15.78 1.78 -11.97
C VAL A 71 16.78 2.94 -11.87
N LYS A 72 17.65 2.88 -10.86
CA LYS A 72 18.74 3.84 -10.71
C LYS A 72 19.63 3.80 -11.95
N LYS A 73 19.94 4.96 -12.56
CA LYS A 73 20.62 5.07 -13.86
C LYS A 73 21.82 4.13 -14.01
N GLY A 74 22.71 4.07 -13.04
CA GLY A 74 23.89 3.19 -13.08
C GLY A 74 23.61 1.69 -12.92
N LYS A 75 22.34 1.28 -12.81
CA LYS A 75 21.92 -0.12 -12.67
C LYS A 75 21.18 -0.65 -13.90
N VAL A 76 20.81 0.21 -14.85
CA VAL A 76 20.06 -0.18 -16.06
C VAL A 76 20.79 -1.26 -16.84
N GLY A 77 22.09 -1.12 -17.07
CA GLY A 77 22.91 -2.10 -17.79
C GLY A 77 22.97 -3.49 -17.14
N LYS A 78 22.61 -3.63 -15.86
CA LYS A 78 22.59 -4.92 -15.15
C LYS A 78 21.29 -5.71 -15.30
N ILE A 79 20.24 -5.07 -15.83
CA ILE A 79 18.93 -5.71 -15.98
C ILE A 79 18.81 -6.24 -17.39
N TRP A 80 18.42 -7.50 -17.50
CA TRP A 80 18.10 -8.13 -18.77
C TRP A 80 16.64 -7.86 -19.11
N PRO A 81 16.32 -7.48 -20.38
CA PRO A 81 14.95 -7.41 -20.84
C PRO A 81 14.33 -8.81 -20.83
N LEU A 82 13.03 -8.91 -20.54
CA LEU A 82 12.31 -10.17 -20.56
C LEU A 82 12.21 -10.74 -22.00
N PHE A 83 12.10 -9.87 -22.98
CA PHE A 83 12.12 -10.21 -24.41
C PHE A 83 13.44 -9.76 -25.01
N GLY A 84 13.97 -10.54 -25.94
CA GLY A 84 15.19 -10.22 -26.69
C GLY A 84 14.94 -9.07 -27.66
N ASP A 85 15.06 -7.85 -27.15
CA ASP A 85 14.99 -6.62 -27.92
C ASP A 85 16.38 -6.01 -28.02
N THR A 86 16.84 -5.78 -29.22
CA THR A 86 18.17 -5.24 -29.52
C THR A 86 18.14 -3.82 -30.05
N ASP A 87 16.96 -3.17 -30.10
CA ASP A 87 16.78 -1.86 -30.69
C ASP A 87 17.33 -0.73 -29.81
N PHE A 88 17.57 -1.03 -28.53
CA PHE A 88 18.04 -0.05 -27.55
C PHE A 88 19.41 -0.41 -26.98
N ALA A 89 20.18 0.60 -26.60
CA ALA A 89 21.48 0.42 -25.95
C ALA A 89 21.30 -0.30 -24.59
N GLU A 90 22.34 -1.01 -24.15
CA GLU A 90 22.32 -1.82 -22.93
C GLU A 90 21.98 -0.98 -21.67
N ASP A 91 22.37 0.29 -21.65
CA ASP A 91 22.12 1.25 -20.56
C ASP A 91 20.87 2.13 -20.78
N ASP A 92 20.12 1.91 -21.88
CA ASP A 92 18.84 2.59 -22.12
C ASP A 92 17.71 1.82 -21.45
N ILE A 93 16.95 2.51 -20.58
CA ILE A 93 15.79 1.94 -19.88
C ILE A 93 14.70 1.45 -20.85
N LYS A 94 14.63 2.00 -22.05
CA LYS A 94 13.65 1.63 -23.08
C LYS A 94 13.74 0.17 -23.50
N LYS A 95 14.89 -0.49 -23.35
CA LYS A 95 15.02 -1.94 -23.56
C LYS A 95 14.04 -2.78 -22.73
N LEU A 96 13.49 -2.21 -21.63
CA LEU A 96 12.50 -2.86 -20.77
C LEU A 96 11.05 -2.55 -21.17
N GLU A 97 10.82 -1.73 -22.19
CA GLU A 97 9.48 -1.28 -22.60
C GLU A 97 8.87 -2.13 -23.72
N HIS A 98 9.45 -3.28 -24.04
CA HIS A 98 8.88 -4.19 -25.04
C HIS A 98 7.67 -4.93 -24.48
N PHE A 99 6.47 -4.57 -24.92
CA PHE A 99 5.21 -5.13 -24.41
C PHE A 99 4.19 -5.47 -25.50
N GLY A 100 4.56 -5.41 -26.79
CA GLY A 100 3.70 -5.76 -27.91
C GLY A 100 2.42 -4.89 -28.01
N THR A 101 1.36 -5.45 -28.55
CA THR A 101 0.09 -4.74 -28.72
C THR A 101 -0.69 -4.69 -27.40
N GLN A 102 -0.96 -3.48 -26.92
CA GLN A 102 -1.71 -3.23 -25.69
C GLN A 102 -2.82 -2.19 -25.87
N PRO A 103 -3.88 -2.23 -25.04
CA PRO A 103 -4.86 -1.15 -24.98
C PRO A 103 -4.19 0.12 -24.45
N CYS A 104 -3.94 1.10 -25.31
CA CYS A 104 -3.28 2.37 -24.93
C CYS A 104 -4.11 3.21 -23.93
N SER A 105 -5.43 2.98 -23.84
CA SER A 105 -6.33 3.69 -22.92
C SER A 105 -5.87 3.62 -21.46
N ASN A 106 -5.39 2.46 -21.00
CA ASN A 106 -4.92 2.31 -19.64
C ASN A 106 -3.70 3.18 -19.35
N GLN A 107 -2.72 3.19 -20.23
CA GLN A 107 -1.51 3.99 -20.07
C GLN A 107 -1.81 5.50 -20.17
N LEU A 108 -2.63 5.92 -21.15
CA LEU A 108 -3.03 7.32 -21.30
C LEU A 108 -3.80 7.85 -20.09
N SER A 109 -4.54 7.00 -19.40
CA SER A 109 -5.28 7.36 -18.18
C SER A 109 -4.40 7.65 -16.97
N ILE A 110 -3.13 7.22 -16.96
CA ILE A 110 -2.18 7.51 -15.88
C ILE A 110 -2.04 9.03 -15.68
N ALA A 111 -1.96 9.80 -16.77
CA ALA A 111 -1.85 11.25 -16.68
C ALA A 111 -3.05 11.91 -15.98
N ALA A 112 -4.26 11.37 -16.17
CA ALA A 112 -5.45 11.85 -15.45
C ALA A 112 -5.38 11.53 -13.96
N ALA A 113 -4.92 10.32 -13.61
CA ALA A 113 -4.74 9.91 -12.21
C ALA A 113 -3.68 10.75 -11.48
N ILE A 114 -2.57 11.10 -12.18
CA ILE A 114 -1.53 11.99 -11.65
C ILE A 114 -2.12 13.38 -11.40
N ARG A 115 -2.80 13.99 -12.39
CA ARG A 115 -3.44 15.30 -12.20
C ARG A 115 -4.43 15.31 -11.04
N PHE A 116 -5.21 14.26 -10.89
CA PHE A 116 -6.13 14.12 -9.75
C PHE A 116 -5.37 14.07 -8.42
N HIS A 117 -4.30 13.28 -8.34
CA HIS A 117 -3.45 13.21 -7.15
C HIS A 117 -2.81 14.57 -6.82
N GLU A 118 -2.26 15.24 -7.81
CA GLU A 118 -1.61 16.57 -7.67
C GLU A 118 -2.61 17.66 -7.28
N SER A 119 -3.86 17.59 -7.77
CA SER A 119 -4.91 18.55 -7.40
C SER A 119 -5.30 18.49 -5.92
N ILE A 120 -5.11 17.33 -5.29
CA ILE A 120 -5.31 17.15 -3.83
C ILE A 120 -4.02 17.52 -3.08
N GLY A 121 -2.88 17.13 -3.60
CA GLY A 121 -1.58 17.22 -2.96
C GLY A 121 -1.27 16.01 -2.06
N SER A 122 -0.02 15.57 -2.11
CA SER A 122 0.45 14.35 -1.41
C SER A 122 0.26 14.43 0.10
N GLU A 123 0.60 15.58 0.71
CA GLU A 123 0.52 15.79 2.15
C GLU A 123 -0.94 15.78 2.64
N LEU A 124 -1.83 16.50 1.95
CA LEU A 124 -3.24 16.54 2.33
C LEU A 124 -3.89 15.16 2.19
N LYS A 125 -3.55 14.43 1.13
CA LYS A 125 -4.03 13.06 0.93
C LYS A 125 -3.56 12.12 2.04
N ALA A 126 -2.27 12.15 2.38
CA ALA A 126 -1.71 11.33 3.46
C ALA A 126 -2.35 11.67 4.82
N SER A 127 -2.51 12.96 5.11
CA SER A 127 -3.19 13.44 6.32
C SER A 127 -4.63 12.94 6.39
N ARG A 128 -5.38 13.01 5.28
CA ARG A 128 -6.75 12.47 5.20
C ARG A 128 -6.79 10.97 5.45
N LEU A 129 -5.90 10.20 4.83
CA LEU A 129 -5.83 8.75 4.98
C LEU A 129 -5.48 8.36 6.42
N ASN A 130 -4.54 9.05 7.03
CA ASN A 130 -4.17 8.87 8.44
C ASN A 130 -5.33 9.23 9.38
N TYR A 131 -6.02 10.35 9.12
CA TYR A 131 -7.21 10.75 9.87
C TYR A 131 -8.31 9.68 9.83
N LEU A 132 -8.63 9.13 8.66
CA LEU A 132 -9.66 8.09 8.52
C LEU A 132 -9.33 6.84 9.36
N LYS A 133 -8.07 6.41 9.37
CA LYS A 133 -7.62 5.29 10.24
C LYS A 133 -7.80 5.65 11.72
N HIS A 134 -7.28 6.77 12.17
CA HIS A 134 -7.34 7.14 13.58
C HIS A 134 -8.76 7.36 14.06
N TYR A 135 -9.65 7.85 13.19
CA TYR A 135 -11.05 8.08 13.53
C TYR A 135 -11.75 6.80 14.00
N TRP A 136 -11.68 5.72 13.24
CA TRP A 136 -12.35 4.49 13.63
C TRP A 136 -11.55 3.69 14.66
N VAL A 137 -10.22 3.63 14.55
CA VAL A 137 -9.35 2.93 15.51
C VAL A 137 -9.52 3.54 16.91
N GLY A 138 -9.56 4.86 17.01
CA GLY A 138 -9.76 5.55 18.29
C GLY A 138 -11.03 5.14 19.02
N LYS A 139 -12.09 4.81 18.26
CA LYS A 139 -13.38 4.38 18.82
C LYS A 139 -13.44 2.91 19.24
N VAL A 140 -12.61 2.04 18.64
CA VAL A 140 -12.69 0.59 18.88
C VAL A 140 -11.52 -0.01 19.65
N LYS A 141 -10.34 0.64 19.66
CA LYS A 141 -9.12 0.09 20.27
C LYS A 141 -9.22 -0.29 21.75
N SER A 142 -10.16 0.32 22.47
CA SER A 142 -10.40 0.06 23.90
C SER A 142 -11.58 -0.89 24.16
N LEU A 143 -12.23 -1.39 23.11
CA LEU A 143 -13.29 -2.37 23.24
C LEU A 143 -12.70 -3.72 23.69
N PRO A 144 -13.43 -4.50 24.48
CA PRO A 144 -12.98 -5.84 24.88
C PRO A 144 -12.76 -6.72 23.63
N LYS A 145 -11.86 -7.69 23.75
CA LYS A 145 -11.53 -8.65 22.70
C LYS A 145 -10.91 -8.04 21.42
N ILE A 146 -10.78 -6.71 21.30
CA ILE A 146 -10.14 -6.07 20.13
C ILE A 146 -8.62 -6.06 20.31
N LYS A 147 -7.91 -6.52 19.27
CA LYS A 147 -6.45 -6.44 19.14
C LYS A 147 -6.11 -5.65 17.88
N ILE A 148 -5.42 -4.52 18.02
CA ILE A 148 -4.88 -3.78 16.90
C ILE A 148 -3.46 -4.30 16.61
N ASN A 149 -3.26 -4.89 15.42
CA ASN A 149 -1.97 -5.45 14.99
C ASN A 149 -1.11 -4.42 14.22
N THR A 150 -1.63 -3.23 13.99
CA THR A 150 -0.97 -2.13 13.28
C THR A 150 -0.27 -1.20 14.26
N PRO A 151 1.00 -0.81 14.04
CA PRO A 151 1.62 0.21 14.86
C PRO A 151 0.91 1.56 14.67
N LEU A 152 0.61 2.24 15.78
CA LEU A 152 -0.19 3.47 15.79
C LEU A 152 0.64 4.74 16.04
N GLY A 153 1.95 4.63 16.19
CA GLY A 153 2.85 5.78 16.34
C GLY A 153 2.85 6.68 15.11
N GLU A 154 3.27 7.92 15.29
CA GLU A 154 3.37 8.91 14.22
C GLU A 154 4.26 8.40 13.08
N GLY A 155 3.78 8.50 11.84
CA GLY A 155 4.49 8.05 10.65
C GLY A 155 4.61 6.53 10.48
N GLN A 156 4.23 5.72 11.47
CA GLN A 156 4.39 4.27 11.43
C GLN A 156 3.35 3.54 10.60
N SER A 157 2.20 4.14 10.36
CA SER A 157 1.14 3.60 9.51
C SER A 157 0.17 4.70 9.08
N TYR A 158 -0.59 4.46 7.99
CA TYR A 158 -1.57 5.43 7.47
C TYR A 158 -2.96 4.81 7.34
N ALA A 159 -3.53 4.66 6.12
CA ALA A 159 -4.90 4.15 5.97
C ALA A 159 -5.06 2.68 6.36
N ILE A 160 -4.08 1.84 6.04
CA ILE A 160 -4.18 0.39 6.28
C ILE A 160 -4.04 0.10 7.78
N CYS A 161 -4.97 -0.69 8.30
CA CYS A 161 -4.93 -1.17 9.67
C CYS A 161 -5.45 -2.61 9.73
N ASN A 162 -4.79 -3.46 10.51
CA ASN A 162 -5.21 -4.81 10.82
C ASN A 162 -5.76 -4.87 12.24
N LEU A 163 -6.94 -5.47 12.38
CA LEU A 163 -7.64 -5.65 13.64
C LEU A 163 -8.07 -7.11 13.81
N GLY A 164 -7.68 -7.74 14.90
CA GLY A 164 -8.18 -9.04 15.34
C GLY A 164 -9.27 -8.93 16.40
N VAL A 165 -10.08 -9.97 16.52
CA VAL A 165 -11.07 -10.14 17.61
C VAL A 165 -10.75 -11.45 18.32
N GLU A 166 -10.49 -11.39 19.62
CA GLU A 166 -10.19 -12.58 20.41
C GLU A 166 -11.34 -13.58 20.34
N GLY A 167 -11.01 -14.84 20.07
CA GLY A 167 -11.99 -15.92 19.92
C GLY A 167 -12.65 -16.01 18.54
N MET A 168 -12.23 -15.17 17.56
CA MET A 168 -12.67 -15.25 16.16
C MET A 168 -11.48 -15.43 15.22
N SER A 169 -11.61 -16.35 14.27
CA SER A 169 -10.63 -16.43 13.16
C SER A 169 -10.75 -15.23 12.22
N PRO A 170 -9.69 -14.88 11.46
CA PRO A 170 -9.75 -13.81 10.48
C PRO A 170 -10.86 -13.97 9.44
N ASN A 171 -11.06 -15.20 8.95
CA ASN A 171 -12.11 -15.50 7.97
C ASN A 171 -13.52 -15.33 8.57
N GLU A 172 -13.74 -15.83 9.79
CA GLU A 172 -15.03 -15.67 10.48
C GLU A 172 -15.38 -14.20 10.74
N LEU A 173 -14.38 -13.38 11.10
CA LEU A 173 -14.57 -11.94 11.29
C LEU A 173 -14.96 -11.26 9.98
N VAL A 174 -14.22 -11.52 8.89
CA VAL A 174 -14.47 -10.93 7.56
C VAL A 174 -15.82 -11.36 7.01
N ASP A 175 -16.17 -12.65 7.13
CA ASP A 175 -17.46 -13.19 6.69
C ASP A 175 -18.62 -12.58 7.49
N THR A 176 -18.44 -12.39 8.79
CA THR A 176 -19.43 -11.73 9.64
C THR A 176 -19.62 -10.26 9.25
N LEU A 177 -18.53 -9.52 9.04
CA LEU A 177 -18.58 -8.13 8.59
C LEU A 177 -19.28 -8.00 7.24
N TYR A 178 -19.00 -8.91 6.30
CA TYR A 178 -19.61 -8.86 4.98
C TYR A 178 -21.07 -9.34 4.98
N SER A 179 -21.35 -10.51 5.53
CA SER A 179 -22.68 -11.11 5.46
C SER A 179 -23.73 -10.30 6.21
N LYS A 180 -23.42 -9.89 7.46
CA LYS A 180 -24.37 -9.21 8.35
C LYS A 180 -24.38 -7.69 8.20
N TYR A 181 -23.21 -7.09 7.93
CA TYR A 181 -23.08 -5.61 7.94
C TYR A 181 -22.79 -5.02 6.57
N LYS A 182 -22.54 -5.85 5.54
CA LYS A 182 -22.19 -5.40 4.18
C LYS A 182 -20.92 -4.52 4.19
N ILE A 183 -19.92 -4.91 4.98
CA ILE A 183 -18.62 -4.26 5.07
C ILE A 183 -17.59 -5.23 4.51
N PHE A 184 -16.99 -4.86 3.37
CA PHE A 184 -15.94 -5.64 2.76
C PHE A 184 -14.59 -5.33 3.41
N THR A 185 -13.90 -6.39 3.86
CA THR A 185 -12.54 -6.33 4.40
C THR A 185 -11.76 -7.55 3.92
N VAL A 186 -10.46 -7.61 4.17
CA VAL A 186 -9.62 -8.72 3.74
C VAL A 186 -9.12 -9.50 4.96
N ALA A 187 -9.34 -10.80 4.98
CA ALA A 187 -8.77 -11.66 6.01
C ALA A 187 -7.25 -11.74 5.87
N ILE A 188 -6.56 -11.53 6.95
CA ILE A 188 -5.12 -11.80 7.10
C ILE A 188 -5.00 -12.92 8.11
N ASP A 189 -4.55 -14.06 7.63
CA ASP A 189 -4.32 -15.26 8.43
C ASP A 189 -2.86 -15.70 8.21
N ASN A 190 -1.99 -15.15 9.03
CA ASN A 190 -0.56 -15.40 9.02
C ASN A 190 -0.14 -15.76 10.45
N ASP A 191 0.92 -16.56 10.61
CA ASP A 191 1.35 -17.12 11.92
C ASP A 191 1.41 -16.05 13.02
N ASP A 192 1.94 -14.86 12.70
CA ASP A 192 2.14 -13.79 13.69
C ASP A 192 1.02 -12.73 13.70
N ILE A 193 0.24 -12.62 12.60
CA ILE A 193 -0.71 -11.54 12.39
C ILE A 193 -2.02 -12.10 11.88
N GLN A 194 -3.03 -12.06 12.73
CA GLN A 194 -4.37 -12.56 12.43
C GLN A 194 -5.42 -11.46 12.63
N GLY A 195 -6.31 -11.28 11.63
CA GLY A 195 -7.38 -10.31 11.72
C GLY A 195 -7.92 -9.85 10.37
N ALA A 196 -8.81 -8.87 10.42
CA ALA A 196 -9.34 -8.19 9.26
C ALA A 196 -8.46 -6.98 8.91
N ARG A 197 -7.99 -6.92 7.65
CA ARG A 197 -7.35 -5.72 7.12
C ARG A 197 -8.41 -4.74 6.64
N ILE A 198 -8.44 -3.59 7.27
CA ILE A 198 -9.33 -2.47 6.98
C ILE A 198 -8.49 -1.38 6.31
N ALA A 199 -8.91 -0.92 5.13
CA ALA A 199 -8.14 -0.01 4.31
C ALA A 199 -9.06 1.07 3.69
N PRO A 200 -9.51 2.06 4.48
CA PRO A 200 -10.28 3.17 3.95
C PRO A 200 -9.46 3.96 2.92
N HIS A 201 -10.10 4.35 1.83
CA HIS A 201 -9.49 5.21 0.84
C HIS A 201 -9.93 6.67 1.01
N LEU A 202 -9.32 7.60 0.30
CA LEU A 202 -9.60 9.04 0.45
C LEU A 202 -11.09 9.39 0.31
N TYR A 203 -11.85 8.64 -0.49
CA TYR A 203 -13.29 8.80 -0.73
C TYR A 203 -14.18 8.10 0.32
N THR A 204 -13.59 7.35 1.26
CA THR A 204 -14.36 6.74 2.35
C THR A 204 -14.93 7.81 3.27
N THR A 205 -16.21 7.71 3.54
CA THR A 205 -16.94 8.67 4.38
C THR A 205 -16.87 8.31 5.86
N ILE A 206 -17.06 9.31 6.72
CA ILE A 206 -17.17 9.08 8.18
C ILE A 206 -18.36 8.19 8.52
N LYS A 207 -19.47 8.32 7.79
CA LYS A 207 -20.67 7.48 7.98
C LYS A 207 -20.37 5.98 7.72
N GLU A 208 -19.54 5.67 6.73
CA GLU A 208 -19.11 4.28 6.48
C GLU A 208 -18.22 3.76 7.62
N LEU A 209 -17.34 4.60 8.16
CA LEU A 209 -16.51 4.24 9.29
C LEU A 209 -17.32 4.09 10.60
N ASP A 210 -18.34 4.92 10.82
CA ASP A 210 -19.27 4.74 11.94
C ASP A 210 -20.01 3.40 11.85
N LYS A 211 -20.45 3.00 10.64
CA LYS A 211 -21.03 1.69 10.42
C LYS A 211 -20.06 0.54 10.77
N LEU A 212 -18.78 0.70 10.46
CA LEU A 212 -17.74 -0.27 10.85
C LEU A 212 -17.59 -0.33 12.38
N VAL A 213 -17.53 0.82 13.06
CA VAL A 213 -17.44 0.91 14.53
C VAL A 213 -18.63 0.24 15.19
N ASP A 214 -19.85 0.52 14.72
CA ASP A 214 -21.09 -0.10 15.25
C ASP A 214 -21.09 -1.63 15.05
N ALA A 215 -20.62 -2.09 13.88
CA ALA A 215 -20.51 -3.53 13.59
C ALA A 215 -19.53 -4.21 14.54
N LEU A 216 -18.33 -3.67 14.71
CA LEU A 216 -17.30 -4.21 15.61
C LEU A 216 -17.79 -4.21 17.06
N THR A 217 -18.41 -3.13 17.52
CA THR A 217 -18.99 -3.04 18.87
C THR A 217 -20.02 -4.15 19.10
N LYS A 218 -20.92 -4.39 18.17
CA LYS A 218 -21.94 -5.45 18.27
C LYS A 218 -21.33 -6.86 18.21
N ILE A 219 -20.22 -7.05 17.51
CA ILE A 219 -19.52 -8.34 17.42
C ILE A 219 -18.89 -8.69 18.76
N VAL A 220 -18.21 -7.75 19.42
CA VAL A 220 -17.48 -8.00 20.66
C VAL A 220 -18.36 -7.96 21.91
N SER A 221 -19.59 -7.44 21.82
CA SER A 221 -20.57 -7.44 22.93
C SER A 221 -21.30 -8.76 23.10
N LYS A 222 -21.05 -9.74 22.25
CA LYS A 222 -21.58 -11.10 22.32
C LYS A 222 -20.56 -12.01 22.99
#